data_a3aa471dd344e26220ffbe6113383d59
#
_entry.id   a3aa471dd344e26220ffbe6113383d59
#
_cell.length_a   1.000
_cell.length_b   1.000
_cell.length_c   1.000
_cell.angle_alpha   90.00
_cell.angle_beta   90.00
_cell.angle_gamma   90.00
#
_symmetry.space_group_name_H-M   'P 1'
#
loop_
_entity.id
_entity.type
_entity.pdbx_description
1 polymer ?
#
loop_
_entity_poly.entity_id
_entity_poly.type
_entity_poly.pdbx_seq_one_letter_code
_entity_poly.pdbx_strand_id
1 'polypeptide(L)'
;MTALTKTSPSLLASPVSSMRRVRLGIAVFLAAVLTACGGGGEITVDPPASAVAVSNPRTLPAEYLARQAVAYGPYRTAASASELASEVIPPSNIQQDMELLVAGNFRLIRIFDSGDKVAKQTLDVIVDNNIDMKLQLGAFMAGFKFEPNPNKVEDIKAANLRELDRAIALANDPKYRDVILTVSVGNENIVDFSADRIDPADMAVYIKYVRDRVKQPVTTDDNFQVFTNPIPKAVLDQIDFVAIHAYPVIDTEFPNSPLYWDWKQLAVPAGPARATAMMDASIAELKKQYQASRLALDSVGLGRMPIVITETGWKARITGDQAFRAHPVNQKMYFQRLETWRQESRVSGNGPVNIFYFEAFDEPWKLSDDGWGLFNKDRKARYVVQNLYPQAIWENASLTDADAVYFVPPTINPDFAGNAFTLYSDAAGAALVAGYNLDAFDGFTAPRNLADTTISAAPGDGNVSMRITPAPAGYGWGLLYNPQTGGTTQNLSTFAAVGLWINTTYPGKIEVGVSTLDVDGNGQEAFVQIGNGDYGYCNTGAWCRVSIPLQAFKAVNPGLDFRLVVNPFYIADRYSFTGKASGSNIRVPLNIDGIAWTR
;
A
#
# COMPACT_ATOMS: atom_id res chain seq x y z
N MET A 1 -1.48 36.53 -28.84
CA MET A 1 -0.21 35.95 -28.40
C MET A 1 -0.13 36.15 -26.87
N THR A 2 -0.64 35.22 -26.12
CA THR A 2 -0.58 35.24 -24.66
C THR A 2 0.04 33.91 -24.25
N ALA A 3 1.25 33.99 -23.73
CA ALA A 3 2.02 32.83 -23.27
C ALA A 3 1.34 32.24 -22.05
N LEU A 4 0.83 31.03 -22.16
CA LEU A 4 0.42 30.19 -21.05
C LEU A 4 1.70 29.60 -20.39
N THR A 5 2.09 30.17 -19.28
CA THR A 5 3.07 29.58 -18.39
C THR A 5 2.50 28.26 -17.86
N LYS A 6 3.11 27.14 -18.27
CA LYS A 6 2.86 25.83 -17.65
C LYS A 6 3.35 25.88 -16.20
N THR A 7 2.43 26.02 -15.27
CA THR A 7 2.70 25.78 -13.85
C THR A 7 2.81 24.26 -13.66
N SER A 8 4.00 23.78 -13.37
CA SER A 8 4.22 22.42 -12.86
C SER A 8 3.43 22.22 -11.56
N PRO A 9 2.72 21.11 -11.37
CA PRO A 9 2.09 20.83 -10.09
C PRO A 9 3.19 20.67 -9.02
N SER A 10 3.14 21.50 -7.99
CA SER A 10 4.02 21.40 -6.84
C SER A 10 3.64 20.16 -6.02
N LEU A 11 4.58 19.29 -5.86
CA LEU A 11 4.45 17.96 -5.30
C LEU A 11 5.10 17.92 -3.92
N LEU A 12 4.29 18.08 -2.88
CA LEU A 12 4.69 17.78 -1.51
C LEU A 12 3.56 16.96 -0.85
N ALA A 13 3.64 15.65 -1.00
CA ALA A 13 2.96 14.73 -0.10
C ALA A 13 3.83 14.57 1.14
N SER A 14 3.24 14.53 2.32
CA SER A 14 3.94 14.41 3.59
C SER A 14 4.74 13.09 3.64
N PRO A 15 6.04 13.12 3.81
CA PRO A 15 6.85 11.90 3.82
C PRO A 15 6.72 11.04 5.09
N VAL A 16 5.92 11.48 6.06
CA VAL A 16 5.88 10.90 7.42
C VAL A 16 4.77 9.85 7.59
N SER A 17 3.77 9.82 6.72
CA SER A 17 2.59 8.94 6.91
C SER A 17 2.73 7.53 6.33
N SER A 18 3.77 7.24 5.57
CA SER A 18 3.84 6.02 4.75
C SER A 18 4.13 4.73 5.52
N MET A 19 4.78 4.79 6.68
CA MET A 19 5.23 3.56 7.38
C MET A 19 4.13 2.60 7.85
N ARG A 20 2.85 3.01 7.84
CA ARG A 20 1.74 2.14 8.30
C ARG A 20 0.60 1.96 7.30
N ARG A 21 0.49 2.80 6.26
CA ARG A 21 -0.65 2.71 5.33
C ARG A 21 -0.55 1.56 4.34
N VAL A 22 0.63 1.13 3.95
CA VAL A 22 0.83 -0.04 3.06
C VAL A 22 0.34 -1.34 3.70
N ARG A 23 0.21 -1.39 5.04
CA ARG A 23 -0.30 -2.58 5.74
C ARG A 23 -1.82 -2.68 5.79
N LEU A 24 -2.58 -1.67 5.37
CA LEU A 24 -4.05 -1.66 5.49
C LEU A 24 -4.80 -1.79 4.15
N GLY A 25 -4.15 -1.63 3.02
CA GLY A 25 -4.79 -1.59 1.70
C GLY A 25 -5.18 -2.96 1.12
N ILE A 26 -4.56 -4.04 1.59
CA ILE A 26 -4.80 -5.40 1.04
C ILE A 26 -5.71 -6.24 1.94
N ALA A 27 -6.03 -5.80 3.14
CA ALA A 27 -6.59 -6.63 4.21
C ALA A 27 -8.07 -6.39 4.54
N VAL A 28 -8.87 -5.82 3.66
CA VAL A 28 -10.31 -5.66 3.92
C VAL A 28 -11.12 -6.44 2.88
N PHE A 29 -10.96 -7.75 2.90
CA PHE A 29 -11.94 -8.65 2.30
C PHE A 29 -12.71 -9.40 3.40
N LEU A 30 -14.00 -9.16 3.46
CA LEU A 30 -15.04 -9.96 4.13
C LEU A 30 -15.16 -9.95 5.66
N ALA A 31 -16.01 -9.05 6.12
CA ALA A 31 -16.85 -9.32 7.30
C ALA A 31 -18.36 -9.32 6.98
N ALA A 32 -18.79 -9.66 5.79
CA ALA A 32 -20.20 -9.49 5.37
C ALA A 32 -20.87 -10.71 4.72
N VAL A 33 -20.51 -11.95 5.08
CA VAL A 33 -21.31 -13.10 4.68
C VAL A 33 -21.49 -14.07 5.85
N LEU A 34 -22.29 -13.70 6.82
CA LEU A 34 -22.81 -14.60 7.83
C LEU A 34 -24.32 -14.39 7.99
N THR A 35 -25.09 -14.85 7.02
CA THR A 35 -26.49 -15.30 7.26
C THR A 35 -26.99 -16.13 6.10
N ALA A 36 -26.82 -17.43 6.16
CA ALA A 36 -27.75 -18.39 5.59
C ALA A 36 -27.56 -19.76 6.24
N CYS A 37 -28.63 -20.29 6.74
CA CYS A 37 -28.77 -21.48 7.57
C CYS A 37 -28.39 -22.82 6.91
N GLY A 38 -27.80 -23.70 7.72
CA GLY A 38 -28.29 -25.08 7.91
C GLY A 38 -27.62 -26.18 7.12
N GLY A 39 -26.92 -27.07 7.83
CA GLY A 39 -26.59 -28.41 7.38
C GLY A 39 -25.23 -28.88 7.89
N GLY A 40 -25.18 -29.38 9.13
CA GLY A 40 -23.94 -29.84 9.77
C GLY A 40 -23.47 -31.18 9.21
N GLY A 41 -22.19 -31.24 8.90
CA GLY A 41 -21.41 -32.45 8.83
C GLY A 41 -20.05 -32.12 9.39
N GLU A 42 -19.73 -32.62 10.59
CA GLU A 42 -18.40 -32.50 11.15
C GLU A 42 -17.38 -33.22 10.26
N ILE A 43 -16.54 -32.47 9.58
CA ILE A 43 -15.31 -33.00 8.98
C ILE A 43 -14.19 -32.69 9.97
N THR A 44 -13.83 -33.64 10.80
CA THR A 44 -12.59 -33.60 11.56
C THR A 44 -11.44 -33.82 10.58
N VAL A 45 -10.70 -32.77 10.28
CA VAL A 45 -9.42 -32.88 9.54
C VAL A 45 -8.34 -33.13 10.57
N ASP A 46 -7.95 -34.39 10.76
CA ASP A 46 -6.74 -34.71 11.51
C ASP A 46 -5.53 -34.13 10.78
N PRO A 47 -4.60 -33.44 11.49
CA PRO A 47 -3.38 -32.95 10.85
C PRO A 47 -2.54 -34.15 10.37
N PRO A 48 -2.11 -34.16 9.09
CA PRO A 48 -1.34 -35.29 8.57
C PRO A 48 0.03 -35.39 9.22
N ALA A 49 0.37 -36.56 9.68
CA ALA A 49 1.74 -36.91 10.06
C ALA A 49 2.61 -36.87 8.78
N SER A 50 3.65 -36.02 8.80
CA SER A 50 4.73 -35.86 7.81
C SER A 50 4.29 -35.43 6.40
N ALA A 51 4.67 -34.21 5.99
CA ALA A 51 4.49 -33.73 4.62
C ALA A 51 5.13 -34.69 3.62
N VAL A 52 4.32 -35.28 2.74
CA VAL A 52 4.79 -36.12 1.63
C VAL A 52 5.25 -35.18 0.51
N ALA A 53 6.50 -35.31 0.07
CA ALA A 53 7.01 -34.55 -1.07
C ALA A 53 6.10 -34.78 -2.30
N VAL A 54 5.78 -33.70 -3.05
CA VAL A 54 5.05 -33.81 -4.31
C VAL A 54 5.87 -34.66 -5.27
N SER A 55 5.50 -35.92 -5.40
CA SER A 55 6.27 -36.88 -6.20
C SER A 55 6.09 -36.65 -7.71
N ASN A 56 5.09 -35.85 -8.14
CA ASN A 56 4.75 -35.61 -9.55
C ASN A 56 3.97 -34.29 -9.70
N PRO A 57 4.63 -33.11 -9.86
CA PRO A 57 3.94 -31.86 -10.13
C PRO A 57 3.23 -31.92 -11.48
N ARG A 58 1.99 -31.42 -11.54
CA ARG A 58 1.20 -31.36 -12.77
C ARG A 58 1.78 -30.32 -13.71
N THR A 59 1.80 -30.63 -15.00
CA THR A 59 2.29 -29.70 -16.02
C THR A 59 1.28 -28.59 -16.27
N LEU A 60 1.76 -27.35 -16.34
CA LEU A 60 0.94 -26.20 -16.74
C LEU A 60 0.47 -26.37 -18.19
N PRO A 61 -0.84 -26.10 -18.48
CA PRO A 61 -1.37 -26.17 -19.83
C PRO A 61 -0.65 -25.24 -20.80
N ALA A 62 -0.47 -25.65 -22.05
CA ALA A 62 0.19 -24.84 -23.08
C ALA A 62 -0.52 -23.48 -23.29
N GLU A 63 -1.84 -23.46 -23.19
CA GLU A 63 -2.64 -22.22 -23.27
C GLU A 63 -2.32 -21.26 -22.10
N TYR A 64 -2.11 -21.77 -20.88
CA TYR A 64 -1.72 -20.97 -19.74
C TYR A 64 -0.36 -20.29 -19.96
N LEU A 65 0.59 -20.97 -20.56
CA LEU A 65 1.92 -20.46 -20.88
C LEU A 65 1.91 -19.45 -22.04
N ALA A 66 0.97 -19.61 -22.99
CA ALA A 66 0.97 -18.83 -24.24
C ALA A 66 0.18 -17.54 -24.18
N ARG A 67 -0.89 -17.50 -23.41
CA ARG A 67 -1.84 -16.39 -23.38
C ARG A 67 -1.30 -15.21 -22.59
N GLN A 68 -1.56 -13.99 -23.06
CA GLN A 68 -1.32 -12.77 -22.29
C GLN A 68 -2.31 -12.70 -21.14
N ALA A 69 -1.80 -12.40 -19.94
CA ALA A 69 -2.53 -12.60 -18.70
C ALA A 69 -2.67 -11.28 -17.91
N VAL A 70 -3.82 -11.14 -17.20
CA VAL A 70 -4.13 -9.97 -16.40
C VAL A 70 -4.99 -10.37 -15.18
N ALA A 71 -4.81 -9.71 -14.04
CA ALA A 71 -5.70 -9.83 -12.89
C ALA A 71 -7.02 -9.11 -13.17
N TYR A 72 -8.14 -9.67 -12.71
CA TYR A 72 -9.48 -9.18 -13.02
C TYR A 72 -10.40 -9.17 -11.81
N GLY A 73 -11.04 -8.02 -11.58
CA GLY A 73 -12.21 -7.83 -10.73
C GLY A 73 -13.32 -7.10 -11.50
N PRO A 74 -14.60 -7.51 -11.37
CA PRO A 74 -15.71 -6.92 -12.12
C PRO A 74 -16.29 -5.66 -11.48
N TYR A 75 -15.82 -5.27 -10.30
CA TYR A 75 -16.38 -4.18 -9.51
C TYR A 75 -16.16 -2.81 -10.17
N ARG A 76 -17.19 -1.93 -10.08
CA ARG A 76 -17.20 -0.61 -10.75
C ARG A 76 -17.60 0.54 -9.83
N THR A 77 -18.44 0.27 -8.83
CA THR A 77 -19.17 1.30 -8.09
C THR A 77 -18.93 1.29 -6.59
N ALA A 78 -18.56 0.15 -6.02
CA ALA A 78 -18.22 0.08 -4.60
C ALA A 78 -17.10 1.06 -4.26
N ALA A 79 -17.34 1.95 -3.28
CA ALA A 79 -16.38 2.95 -2.83
C ALA A 79 -15.56 2.47 -1.63
N SER A 80 -15.87 1.29 -1.10
CA SER A 80 -15.16 0.66 0.02
C SER A 80 -15.37 -0.86 0.00
N ALA A 81 -14.52 -1.59 0.69
CA ALA A 81 -14.64 -3.05 0.80
C ALA A 81 -15.98 -3.49 1.43
N SER A 82 -16.55 -2.71 2.34
CA SER A 82 -17.87 -3.00 2.96
C SER A 82 -19.03 -2.93 1.96
N GLU A 83 -18.86 -2.25 0.84
CA GLU A 83 -19.90 -2.12 -0.20
C GLU A 83 -19.83 -3.22 -1.25
N LEU A 84 -18.73 -3.98 -1.32
CA LEU A 84 -18.54 -5.04 -2.30
C LEU A 84 -19.71 -6.05 -2.30
N ALA A 85 -20.20 -6.44 -1.13
CA ALA A 85 -21.29 -7.39 -1.03
C ALA A 85 -22.59 -6.88 -1.66
N SER A 86 -22.85 -5.57 -1.58
CA SER A 86 -24.08 -4.93 -2.08
C SER A 86 -24.01 -4.47 -3.54
N GLU A 87 -22.80 -4.33 -4.12
CA GLU A 87 -22.69 -3.96 -5.54
C GLU A 87 -23.33 -5.03 -6.43
N VAL A 88 -24.26 -4.61 -7.28
CA VAL A 88 -24.86 -5.49 -8.30
C VAL A 88 -23.97 -5.47 -9.54
N ILE A 89 -23.57 -6.67 -9.99
CA ILE A 89 -22.73 -6.84 -11.17
C ILE A 89 -23.57 -7.51 -12.26
N PRO A 90 -24.13 -6.77 -13.22
CA PRO A 90 -24.87 -7.38 -14.32
C PRO A 90 -23.96 -8.26 -15.21
N PRO A 91 -24.41 -9.40 -15.73
CA PRO A 91 -23.66 -10.22 -16.68
C PRO A 91 -23.16 -9.43 -17.91
N SER A 92 -23.93 -8.44 -18.36
CA SER A 92 -23.55 -7.55 -19.46
C SER A 92 -22.31 -6.71 -19.16
N ASN A 93 -22.07 -6.36 -17.88
CA ASN A 93 -20.86 -5.67 -17.49
C ASN A 93 -19.62 -6.57 -17.62
N ILE A 94 -19.75 -7.83 -17.19
CA ILE A 94 -18.68 -8.83 -17.32
C ILE A 94 -18.43 -9.13 -18.80
N GLN A 95 -19.50 -9.26 -19.61
CA GLN A 95 -19.36 -9.46 -21.05
C GLN A 95 -18.59 -8.31 -21.71
N GLN A 96 -18.93 -7.06 -21.40
CA GLN A 96 -18.19 -5.88 -21.87
C GLN A 96 -16.72 -5.94 -21.49
N ASP A 97 -16.43 -6.30 -20.24
CA ASP A 97 -15.06 -6.41 -19.74
C ASP A 97 -14.27 -7.49 -20.51
N MET A 98 -14.86 -8.67 -20.71
CA MET A 98 -14.23 -9.75 -21.47
C MET A 98 -14.01 -9.38 -22.94
N GLU A 99 -14.96 -8.73 -23.59
CA GLU A 99 -14.84 -8.25 -24.98
C GLU A 99 -13.72 -7.24 -25.11
N LEU A 100 -13.60 -6.29 -24.16
CA LEU A 100 -12.48 -5.34 -24.12
C LEU A 100 -11.14 -6.07 -23.98
N LEU A 101 -11.02 -6.99 -23.05
CA LEU A 101 -9.78 -7.73 -22.81
C LEU A 101 -9.38 -8.57 -24.03
N VAL A 102 -10.32 -9.29 -24.64
CA VAL A 102 -10.07 -10.09 -25.85
C VAL A 102 -9.64 -9.22 -27.02
N ALA A 103 -10.26 -8.03 -27.19
CA ALA A 103 -9.88 -7.08 -28.24
C ALA A 103 -8.43 -6.59 -28.09
N GLY A 104 -7.93 -6.47 -26.84
CA GLY A 104 -6.54 -6.15 -26.53
C GLY A 104 -5.60 -7.36 -26.45
N ASN A 105 -6.08 -8.54 -26.85
CA ASN A 105 -5.35 -9.82 -26.81
C ASN A 105 -5.04 -10.34 -25.39
N PHE A 106 -5.68 -9.84 -24.35
CA PHE A 106 -5.65 -10.45 -23.03
C PHE A 106 -6.64 -11.61 -23.01
N ARG A 107 -6.14 -12.84 -22.92
CA ARG A 107 -6.95 -14.07 -23.08
C ARG A 107 -6.79 -15.05 -21.93
N LEU A 108 -6.17 -14.60 -20.83
CA LEU A 108 -6.07 -15.31 -19.57
C LEU A 108 -6.30 -14.33 -18.45
N ILE A 109 -7.29 -14.59 -17.61
CA ILE A 109 -7.54 -13.76 -16.43
C ILE A 109 -7.27 -14.55 -15.15
N ARG A 110 -6.93 -13.84 -14.09
CA ARG A 110 -6.91 -14.34 -12.72
C ARG A 110 -7.99 -13.64 -11.93
N ILE A 111 -8.82 -14.41 -11.24
CA ILE A 111 -9.82 -13.93 -10.28
C ILE A 111 -9.45 -14.40 -8.87
N PHE A 112 -10.01 -13.76 -7.84
CA PHE A 112 -9.50 -13.86 -6.47
C PHE A 112 -10.35 -14.75 -5.56
N ASP A 113 -11.61 -15.01 -5.92
CA ASP A 113 -12.54 -15.81 -5.13
C ASP A 113 -13.32 -16.80 -6.01
N SER A 114 -13.96 -17.78 -5.38
CA SER A 114 -14.78 -18.80 -6.06
C SER A 114 -16.30 -18.55 -5.95
N GLY A 115 -16.69 -17.36 -5.49
CA GLY A 115 -18.07 -17.00 -5.22
C GLY A 115 -18.94 -16.91 -6.48
N ASP A 116 -20.24 -17.10 -6.31
CA ASP A 116 -21.22 -17.04 -7.42
C ASP A 116 -21.23 -15.68 -8.10
N LYS A 117 -21.03 -14.61 -7.33
CA LYS A 117 -21.10 -13.22 -7.80
C LYS A 117 -19.96 -12.85 -8.76
N VAL A 118 -18.76 -13.39 -8.55
CA VAL A 118 -17.58 -13.09 -9.36
C VAL A 118 -17.23 -14.30 -10.22
N ALA A 119 -16.80 -15.40 -9.61
CA ALA A 119 -16.24 -16.52 -10.35
C ALA A 119 -17.28 -17.21 -11.25
N LYS A 120 -18.39 -17.67 -10.64
CA LYS A 120 -19.40 -18.40 -11.40
C LYS A 120 -20.00 -17.54 -12.50
N GLN A 121 -20.35 -16.29 -12.20
CA GLN A 121 -20.94 -15.38 -13.18
C GLN A 121 -19.97 -15.05 -14.32
N THR A 122 -18.67 -14.89 -14.04
CA THR A 122 -17.64 -14.70 -15.07
C THR A 122 -17.51 -15.93 -15.96
N LEU A 123 -17.50 -17.13 -15.37
CA LEU A 123 -17.45 -18.39 -16.10
C LEU A 123 -18.70 -18.59 -16.97
N ASP A 124 -19.90 -18.29 -16.45
CA ASP A 124 -21.13 -18.34 -17.21
C ASP A 124 -21.06 -17.41 -18.44
N VAL A 125 -20.64 -16.16 -18.26
CA VAL A 125 -20.48 -15.20 -19.37
C VAL A 125 -19.51 -15.71 -20.42
N ILE A 126 -18.35 -16.24 -20.02
CA ILE A 126 -17.33 -16.76 -20.93
C ILE A 126 -17.89 -17.93 -21.75
N VAL A 127 -18.52 -18.90 -21.09
CA VAL A 127 -19.01 -20.10 -21.76
C VAL A 127 -20.26 -19.82 -22.61
N ASP A 128 -21.25 -19.13 -22.05
CA ASP A 128 -22.55 -18.94 -22.71
C ASP A 128 -22.43 -17.99 -23.93
N ASN A 129 -21.40 -17.10 -23.95
CA ASN A 129 -21.12 -16.24 -25.10
C ASN A 129 -19.94 -16.73 -25.97
N ASN A 130 -19.41 -17.93 -25.70
CA ASN A 130 -18.26 -18.51 -26.42
C ASN A 130 -17.07 -17.56 -26.56
N ILE A 131 -16.71 -16.89 -25.46
CA ILE A 131 -15.59 -15.93 -25.43
C ILE A 131 -14.28 -16.71 -25.29
N ASP A 132 -13.28 -16.40 -26.15
CA ASP A 132 -11.95 -17.02 -26.09
C ASP A 132 -11.13 -16.47 -24.91
N MET A 133 -11.58 -16.80 -23.70
CA MET A 133 -10.95 -16.45 -22.44
C MET A 133 -10.70 -17.69 -21.60
N LYS A 134 -9.55 -17.74 -20.92
CA LYS A 134 -9.22 -18.77 -19.94
C LYS A 134 -8.99 -18.13 -18.57
N LEU A 135 -8.95 -18.96 -17.53
CA LEU A 135 -9.01 -18.48 -16.15
C LEU A 135 -8.07 -19.25 -15.22
N GLN A 136 -7.33 -18.50 -14.38
CA GLN A 136 -6.81 -19.00 -13.11
C GLN A 136 -7.86 -18.68 -12.04
N LEU A 137 -8.43 -19.72 -11.45
CA LEU A 137 -9.46 -19.61 -10.43
C LEU A 137 -8.81 -19.42 -9.05
N GLY A 138 -9.06 -18.29 -8.40
CA GLY A 138 -8.71 -18.07 -7.01
C GLY A 138 -9.75 -18.66 -6.06
N ALA A 139 -9.30 -19.07 -4.89
CA ALA A 139 -10.13 -19.38 -3.73
C ALA A 139 -9.64 -18.51 -2.57
N PHE A 140 -10.41 -17.50 -2.20
CA PHE A 140 -10.02 -16.56 -1.15
C PHE A 140 -9.99 -17.25 0.22
N MET A 141 -8.91 -17.02 0.97
CA MET A 141 -8.74 -17.58 2.31
C MET A 141 -8.65 -16.44 3.33
N ALA A 142 -9.62 -16.37 4.24
CA ALA A 142 -9.54 -15.44 5.35
C ALA A 142 -8.51 -15.91 6.39
N GLY A 143 -7.70 -14.97 6.86
CA GLY A 143 -6.66 -15.25 7.85
C GLY A 143 -7.21 -15.46 9.26
N PHE A 144 -6.54 -16.30 10.03
CA PHE A 144 -6.90 -16.55 11.43
C PHE A 144 -5.70 -16.55 12.40
N LYS A 145 -4.50 -16.31 11.90
CA LYS A 145 -3.27 -16.27 12.72
C LYS A 145 -3.33 -15.29 13.88
N PHE A 146 -4.00 -14.17 13.68
CA PHE A 146 -4.10 -13.08 14.66
C PHE A 146 -5.47 -12.97 15.31
N GLU A 147 -6.41 -13.90 15.05
CA GLU A 147 -7.71 -13.91 15.70
C GLU A 147 -7.59 -14.54 17.11
N PRO A 148 -7.84 -13.77 18.18
CA PRO A 148 -7.66 -14.27 19.54
C PRO A 148 -8.82 -15.14 20.04
N ASN A 149 -9.98 -15.11 19.36
CA ASN A 149 -11.16 -15.86 19.77
C ASN A 149 -11.20 -17.22 19.06
N PRO A 150 -11.02 -18.36 19.77
CA PRO A 150 -10.98 -19.67 19.17
C PRO A 150 -12.29 -20.05 18.44
N ASN A 151 -13.45 -19.58 18.89
CA ASN A 151 -14.71 -19.84 18.20
C ASN A 151 -14.76 -19.14 16.84
N LYS A 152 -14.26 -17.91 16.76
CA LYS A 152 -14.14 -17.21 15.48
C LYS A 152 -13.11 -17.87 14.56
N VAL A 153 -12.03 -18.42 15.09
CA VAL A 153 -11.06 -19.18 14.31
C VAL A 153 -11.74 -20.36 13.63
N GLU A 154 -12.58 -21.11 14.34
CA GLU A 154 -13.31 -22.24 13.77
C GLU A 154 -14.35 -21.78 12.72
N ASP A 155 -15.04 -20.65 12.97
CA ASP A 155 -15.95 -20.06 11.99
C ASP A 155 -15.23 -19.66 10.69
N ILE A 156 -14.03 -19.05 10.79
CA ILE A 156 -13.18 -18.67 9.67
C ILE A 156 -12.73 -19.93 8.92
N LYS A 157 -12.24 -20.95 9.61
CA LYS A 157 -11.82 -22.23 8.99
C LYS A 157 -12.97 -22.89 8.25
N ALA A 158 -14.16 -22.90 8.83
CA ALA A 158 -15.36 -23.43 8.16
C ALA A 158 -15.76 -22.61 6.92
N ALA A 159 -15.60 -21.27 6.96
CA ALA A 159 -15.82 -20.41 5.80
C ALA A 159 -14.79 -20.67 4.70
N ASN A 160 -13.52 -20.83 5.07
CA ASN A 160 -12.45 -21.20 4.14
C ASN A 160 -12.73 -22.54 3.44
N LEU A 161 -13.15 -23.55 4.18
CA LEU A 161 -13.51 -24.84 3.57
C LEU A 161 -14.68 -24.72 2.57
N ARG A 162 -15.69 -23.92 2.89
CA ARG A 162 -16.80 -23.66 1.95
C ARG A 162 -16.33 -22.96 0.66
N GLU A 163 -15.35 -22.06 0.79
CA GLU A 163 -14.72 -21.41 -0.36
C GLU A 163 -13.99 -22.42 -1.24
N LEU A 164 -13.19 -23.29 -0.62
CA LEU A 164 -12.48 -24.36 -1.32
C LEU A 164 -13.43 -25.36 -2.00
N ASP A 165 -14.53 -25.73 -1.34
CA ASP A 165 -15.54 -26.62 -1.92
C ASP A 165 -16.19 -26.02 -3.17
N ARG A 166 -16.45 -24.70 -3.17
CA ARG A 166 -16.94 -23.99 -4.36
C ARG A 166 -15.92 -24.02 -5.50
N ALA A 167 -14.64 -23.71 -5.19
CA ALA A 167 -13.57 -23.75 -6.18
C ALA A 167 -13.42 -25.16 -6.79
N ILE A 168 -13.47 -26.20 -5.96
CA ILE A 168 -13.44 -27.60 -6.40
C ILE A 168 -14.63 -27.94 -7.29
N ALA A 169 -15.83 -27.50 -6.90
CA ALA A 169 -17.06 -27.74 -7.69
C ALA A 169 -16.96 -27.09 -9.06
N LEU A 170 -16.55 -25.81 -9.14
CA LEU A 170 -16.36 -25.09 -10.42
C LEU A 170 -15.29 -25.76 -11.29
N ALA A 171 -14.13 -26.13 -10.71
CA ALA A 171 -13.02 -26.74 -11.43
C ALA A 171 -13.37 -28.13 -12.01
N ASN A 172 -14.32 -28.86 -11.40
CA ASN A 172 -14.77 -30.18 -11.85
C ASN A 172 -16.04 -30.12 -12.71
N ASP A 173 -16.74 -28.99 -12.77
CA ASP A 173 -17.94 -28.84 -13.55
C ASP A 173 -17.63 -29.02 -15.06
N PRO A 174 -18.30 -29.95 -15.75
CA PRO A 174 -18.11 -30.14 -17.20
C PRO A 174 -18.32 -28.86 -18.02
N LYS A 175 -19.11 -27.90 -17.53
CA LYS A 175 -19.36 -26.60 -18.19
C LYS A 175 -18.12 -25.71 -18.17
N TYR A 176 -17.32 -25.74 -17.08
CA TYR A 176 -16.27 -24.74 -16.84
C TYR A 176 -14.85 -25.30 -16.88
N ARG A 177 -14.66 -26.62 -16.72
CA ARG A 177 -13.34 -27.25 -16.56
C ARG A 177 -12.36 -26.95 -17.69
N ASP A 178 -12.84 -26.68 -18.90
CA ASP A 178 -12.01 -26.38 -20.07
C ASP A 178 -11.65 -24.87 -20.13
N VAL A 179 -12.31 -24.03 -19.33
CA VAL A 179 -12.00 -22.61 -19.13
C VAL A 179 -11.03 -22.43 -17.99
N ILE A 180 -11.18 -23.19 -16.89
CA ILE A 180 -10.33 -23.11 -15.70
C ILE A 180 -9.04 -23.91 -15.95
N LEU A 181 -7.93 -23.20 -16.16
CA LEU A 181 -6.63 -23.83 -16.45
C LEU A 181 -5.84 -24.19 -15.19
N THR A 182 -5.95 -23.39 -14.12
CA THR A 182 -5.26 -23.59 -12.83
C THR A 182 -6.16 -23.15 -11.69
N VAL A 183 -5.88 -23.64 -10.49
CA VAL A 183 -6.56 -23.23 -9.25
C VAL A 183 -5.53 -22.69 -8.27
N SER A 184 -5.79 -21.54 -7.68
CA SER A 184 -4.97 -20.94 -6.61
C SER A 184 -5.71 -20.96 -5.28
N VAL A 185 -5.05 -21.41 -4.24
CA VAL A 185 -5.58 -21.47 -2.87
C VAL A 185 -4.97 -20.32 -2.06
N GLY A 186 -5.78 -19.34 -1.74
CA GLY A 186 -5.35 -18.14 -1.01
C GLY A 186 -4.72 -17.07 -1.87
N ASN A 187 -4.54 -15.90 -1.26
CA ASN A 187 -3.89 -14.72 -1.81
C ASN A 187 -3.14 -13.97 -0.71
N GLU A 188 -1.81 -13.99 -0.76
CA GLU A 188 -0.93 -13.35 0.26
C GLU A 188 -1.27 -13.77 1.70
N ASN A 189 -1.50 -15.06 1.92
CA ASN A 189 -1.85 -15.58 3.23
C ASN A 189 -0.63 -15.99 4.08
N ILE A 190 0.56 -16.08 3.51
CA ILE A 190 1.75 -16.59 4.22
C ILE A 190 2.72 -15.45 4.57
N VAL A 191 2.81 -14.43 3.74
CA VAL A 191 3.74 -13.32 3.94
C VAL A 191 3.53 -12.62 5.30
N ASP A 192 4.61 -12.23 5.95
CA ASP A 192 4.61 -11.76 7.34
C ASP A 192 3.77 -10.50 7.59
N PHE A 193 3.61 -9.64 6.60
CA PHE A 193 2.83 -8.41 6.73
C PHE A 193 1.34 -8.57 6.39
N SER A 194 0.90 -9.76 5.97
CA SER A 194 -0.50 -10.00 5.64
C SER A 194 -1.39 -9.93 6.88
N ALA A 195 -2.54 -9.25 6.75
CA ALA A 195 -3.59 -9.28 7.76
C ALA A 195 -4.40 -10.59 7.71
N ASP A 196 -4.50 -11.18 6.52
CA ASP A 196 -5.13 -12.50 6.31
C ASP A 196 -4.14 -13.66 6.45
N ARG A 197 -3.23 -13.54 7.42
CA ARG A 197 -2.16 -14.51 7.60
C ARG A 197 -2.68 -15.85 8.11
N ILE A 198 -2.17 -16.91 7.48
CA ILE A 198 -2.31 -18.32 7.85
C ILE A 198 -0.92 -18.94 7.95
N ASP A 199 -0.68 -19.79 8.94
CA ASP A 199 0.61 -20.45 9.04
C ASP A 199 0.88 -21.37 7.84
N PRO A 200 2.13 -21.48 7.34
CA PRO A 200 2.46 -22.30 6.18
C PRO A 200 2.03 -23.78 6.30
N ALA A 201 2.02 -24.32 7.53
CA ALA A 201 1.57 -25.69 7.75
C ALA A 201 0.06 -25.84 7.51
N ASP A 202 -0.74 -24.90 7.99
CA ASP A 202 -2.20 -24.88 7.75
C ASP A 202 -2.52 -24.61 6.27
N MET A 203 -1.79 -23.69 5.63
CA MET A 203 -1.92 -23.46 4.18
C MET A 203 -1.63 -24.73 3.37
N ALA A 204 -0.62 -25.49 3.74
CA ALA A 204 -0.29 -26.74 3.09
C ALA A 204 -1.47 -27.75 3.14
N VAL A 205 -2.20 -27.79 4.26
CA VAL A 205 -3.40 -28.64 4.40
C VAL A 205 -4.50 -28.21 3.44
N TYR A 206 -4.78 -26.90 3.33
CA TYR A 206 -5.80 -26.38 2.42
C TYR A 206 -5.43 -26.59 0.95
N ILE A 207 -4.16 -26.33 0.59
CA ILE A 207 -3.68 -26.58 -0.77
C ILE A 207 -3.82 -28.06 -1.15
N LYS A 208 -3.40 -28.96 -0.25
CA LYS A 208 -3.56 -30.40 -0.44
C LYS A 208 -5.03 -30.80 -0.59
N TYR A 209 -5.93 -30.20 0.20
CA TYR A 209 -7.36 -30.47 0.13
C TYR A 209 -7.93 -30.23 -1.27
N VAL A 210 -7.56 -29.11 -1.89
CA VAL A 210 -7.95 -28.78 -3.27
C VAL A 210 -7.23 -29.69 -4.27
N ARG A 211 -5.90 -29.84 -4.12
CA ARG A 211 -5.08 -30.60 -5.04
C ARG A 211 -5.53 -32.05 -5.21
N ASP A 212 -5.95 -32.69 -4.13
CA ASP A 212 -6.44 -34.08 -4.17
C ASP A 212 -7.81 -34.22 -4.89
N ARG A 213 -8.53 -33.11 -5.13
CA ARG A 213 -9.92 -33.11 -5.62
C ARG A 213 -10.13 -32.47 -6.99
N VAL A 214 -9.09 -31.83 -7.56
CA VAL A 214 -9.15 -31.24 -8.91
C VAL A 214 -8.11 -31.86 -9.83
N LYS A 215 -8.27 -31.71 -11.15
CA LYS A 215 -7.30 -32.16 -12.15
C LYS A 215 -6.33 -31.07 -12.59
N GLN A 216 -6.74 -29.82 -12.47
CA GLN A 216 -5.94 -28.65 -12.82
C GLN A 216 -4.70 -28.56 -11.93
N PRO A 217 -3.58 -27.99 -12.40
CA PRO A 217 -2.47 -27.59 -11.55
C PRO A 217 -2.92 -26.64 -10.44
N VAL A 218 -2.38 -26.83 -9.23
CA VAL A 218 -2.74 -26.06 -8.03
C VAL A 218 -1.52 -25.30 -7.51
N THR A 219 -1.76 -24.07 -7.05
CA THR A 219 -0.76 -23.22 -6.42
C THR A 219 -1.36 -22.45 -5.23
N THR A 220 -0.55 -21.61 -4.61
CA THR A 220 -0.95 -20.46 -3.79
C THR A 220 -0.26 -19.23 -4.32
N ASP A 221 -0.98 -18.11 -4.41
CA ASP A 221 -0.43 -16.83 -4.84
C ASP A 221 0.05 -16.05 -3.61
N ASP A 222 1.35 -15.70 -3.56
CA ASP A 222 1.88 -14.96 -2.40
C ASP A 222 3.05 -14.06 -2.80
N ASN A 223 3.42 -13.14 -1.91
CA ASN A 223 4.55 -12.26 -2.11
C ASN A 223 5.84 -13.06 -2.35
N PHE A 224 6.70 -12.61 -3.26
CA PHE A 224 7.95 -13.30 -3.61
C PHE A 224 8.83 -13.63 -2.38
N GLN A 225 8.76 -12.83 -1.31
CA GLN A 225 9.52 -13.04 -0.08
C GLN A 225 9.19 -14.38 0.60
N VAL A 226 7.97 -14.88 0.45
CA VAL A 226 7.57 -16.20 0.96
C VAL A 226 8.40 -17.31 0.32
N PHE A 227 8.71 -17.16 -0.95
CA PHE A 227 9.47 -18.14 -1.70
C PHE A 227 10.97 -17.82 -1.77
N THR A 228 11.51 -17.21 -0.73
CA THR A 228 12.93 -16.95 -0.51
C THR A 228 13.44 -17.76 0.71
N ASN A 229 14.42 -17.33 1.43
CA ASN A 229 14.99 -18.06 2.55
C ASN A 229 14.56 -17.44 3.90
N PRO A 230 13.89 -18.17 4.82
CA PRO A 230 13.56 -19.61 4.75
C PRO A 230 12.35 -19.92 3.87
N ILE A 231 12.48 -20.94 3.02
CA ILE A 231 11.43 -21.33 2.09
C ILE A 231 10.42 -22.27 2.77
N PRO A 232 9.08 -22.09 2.57
CA PRO A 232 8.06 -22.89 3.25
C PRO A 232 7.90 -24.28 2.60
N LYS A 233 8.76 -25.22 2.98
CA LYS A 233 8.79 -26.54 2.38
C LYS A 233 7.44 -27.26 2.40
N ALA A 234 6.66 -27.16 3.48
CA ALA A 234 5.35 -27.78 3.60
C ALA A 234 4.39 -27.33 2.47
N VAL A 235 4.46 -26.05 2.09
CA VAL A 235 3.68 -25.48 0.97
C VAL A 235 4.22 -25.98 -0.35
N LEU A 236 5.54 -25.94 -0.55
CA LEU A 236 6.18 -26.40 -1.80
C LEU A 236 5.87 -27.87 -2.12
N ASP A 237 5.71 -28.70 -1.10
CA ASP A 237 5.38 -30.12 -1.27
C ASP A 237 3.94 -30.33 -1.80
N GLN A 238 3.09 -29.29 -1.78
CA GLN A 238 1.68 -29.37 -2.18
C GLN A 238 1.33 -28.61 -3.46
N ILE A 239 2.20 -27.73 -3.96
CA ILE A 239 1.93 -26.93 -5.17
C ILE A 239 2.55 -27.56 -6.43
N ASP A 240 1.95 -27.28 -7.57
CA ASP A 240 2.44 -27.74 -8.88
C ASP A 240 3.38 -26.70 -9.54
N PHE A 241 3.28 -25.43 -9.16
CA PHE A 241 4.12 -24.32 -9.58
C PHE A 241 4.13 -23.22 -8.52
N VAL A 242 5.17 -22.40 -8.52
CA VAL A 242 5.25 -21.22 -7.62
C VAL A 242 4.62 -20.03 -8.30
N ALA A 243 3.79 -19.31 -7.57
CA ALA A 243 3.11 -18.09 -8.00
C ALA A 243 3.52 -16.93 -7.07
N ILE A 244 4.21 -15.93 -7.63
CA ILE A 244 4.76 -14.81 -6.86
C ILE A 244 4.12 -13.49 -7.22
N HIS A 245 3.94 -12.63 -6.21
CA HIS A 245 3.65 -11.20 -6.36
C HIS A 245 4.93 -10.40 -6.16
N ALA A 246 5.21 -9.45 -7.06
CA ALA A 246 6.41 -8.64 -7.02
C ALA A 246 6.14 -7.22 -7.55
N TYR A 247 6.34 -6.20 -6.71
CA TYR A 247 5.93 -4.82 -6.97
C TYR A 247 7.05 -3.81 -6.70
N PRO A 248 8.01 -3.61 -7.62
CA PRO A 248 9.10 -2.65 -7.42
C PRO A 248 8.62 -1.23 -7.10
N VAL A 249 7.46 -0.81 -7.62
CA VAL A 249 6.91 0.52 -7.36
C VAL A 249 6.59 0.75 -5.89
N ILE A 250 6.21 -0.29 -5.13
CA ILE A 250 5.90 -0.21 -3.70
C ILE A 250 7.19 -0.27 -2.87
N ASP A 251 8.15 -1.08 -3.27
CA ASP A 251 9.40 -1.32 -2.52
C ASP A 251 10.30 -0.09 -2.41
N THR A 252 10.03 0.96 -3.20
CA THR A 252 10.77 2.23 -3.16
C THR A 252 10.43 3.14 -1.99
N GLU A 253 9.38 2.84 -1.23
CA GLU A 253 8.86 3.75 -0.19
C GLU A 253 9.71 3.78 1.08
N PHE A 254 10.54 2.78 1.30
CA PHE A 254 11.28 2.60 2.54
C PHE A 254 12.79 2.56 2.30
N PRO A 255 13.50 3.71 2.39
CA PRO A 255 14.94 3.78 2.09
C PRO A 255 15.81 2.81 2.91
N ASN A 256 15.37 2.44 4.11
CA ASN A 256 16.07 1.48 4.98
C ASN A 256 15.63 0.02 4.76
N SER A 257 14.71 -0.23 3.84
CA SER A 257 14.28 -1.59 3.49
C SER A 257 15.35 -2.29 2.66
N PRO A 258 15.60 -3.60 2.86
CA PRO A 258 16.46 -4.39 1.96
C PRO A 258 15.88 -4.50 0.54
N LEU A 259 14.60 -4.13 0.34
CA LEU A 259 13.94 -4.09 -0.96
C LEU A 259 14.04 -2.72 -1.64
N TYR A 260 14.60 -1.71 -0.96
CA TYR A 260 14.80 -0.39 -1.54
C TYR A 260 15.78 -0.46 -2.72
N TRP A 261 15.46 0.23 -3.80
CA TRP A 261 16.30 0.34 -4.99
C TRP A 261 16.41 1.81 -5.42
N ASP A 262 17.44 2.14 -6.21
CA ASP A 262 17.66 3.50 -6.70
C ASP A 262 16.64 3.89 -7.79
N TRP A 263 15.40 4.19 -7.36
CA TRP A 263 14.34 4.63 -8.26
C TRP A 263 14.48 6.08 -8.70
N LYS A 264 15.22 6.90 -7.94
CA LYS A 264 15.39 8.33 -8.21
C LYS A 264 16.30 8.60 -9.38
N GLN A 265 17.27 7.74 -9.62
CA GLN A 265 18.21 7.82 -10.73
C GLN A 265 18.87 9.20 -10.86
N LEU A 266 19.33 9.77 -9.73
CA LEU A 266 19.87 11.14 -9.65
C LEU A 266 21.15 11.35 -10.47
N ALA A 267 21.91 10.27 -10.75
CA ALA A 267 23.07 10.32 -11.63
C ALA A 267 22.70 10.65 -13.09
N VAL A 268 21.44 10.44 -13.50
CA VAL A 268 20.94 10.78 -14.83
C VAL A 268 20.34 12.19 -14.81
N PRO A 269 20.67 13.07 -15.78
CA PRO A 269 20.10 14.42 -15.84
C PRO A 269 18.56 14.39 -15.80
N ALA A 270 17.96 15.41 -15.16
CA ALA A 270 16.50 15.57 -15.09
C ALA A 270 15.90 15.63 -16.50
N GLY A 271 14.79 14.94 -16.71
CA GLY A 271 14.11 14.87 -18.00
C GLY A 271 13.70 13.45 -18.40
N PRO A 272 13.28 13.22 -19.65
CA PRO A 272 12.82 11.91 -20.14
C PRO A 272 13.85 10.79 -19.95
N ALA A 273 15.15 11.10 -20.03
CA ALA A 273 16.21 10.11 -19.80
C ALA A 273 16.19 9.56 -18.35
N ARG A 274 15.89 10.40 -17.35
CA ARG A 274 15.75 9.95 -15.95
C ARG A 274 14.49 9.08 -15.77
N ALA A 275 13.38 9.44 -16.41
CA ALA A 275 12.19 8.59 -16.42
C ALA A 275 12.48 7.22 -17.04
N THR A 276 13.20 7.19 -18.15
CA THR A 276 13.62 5.94 -18.82
C THR A 276 14.50 5.10 -17.88
N ALA A 277 15.51 5.71 -17.28
CA ALA A 277 16.41 5.02 -16.35
C ALA A 277 15.67 4.45 -15.12
N MET A 278 14.68 5.17 -14.57
CA MET A 278 13.83 4.67 -13.49
C MET A 278 13.05 3.42 -13.93
N MET A 279 12.48 3.43 -15.14
CA MET A 279 11.74 2.28 -15.65
C MET A 279 12.65 1.09 -15.97
N ASP A 280 13.86 1.31 -16.46
CA ASP A 280 14.86 0.26 -16.67
C ASP A 280 15.28 -0.37 -15.33
N ALA A 281 15.54 0.46 -14.32
CA ALA A 281 15.89 0.00 -12.99
C ALA A 281 14.72 -0.75 -12.31
N SER A 282 13.46 -0.36 -12.56
CA SER A 282 12.29 -1.06 -12.00
C SER A 282 12.18 -2.50 -12.51
N ILE A 283 12.44 -2.74 -13.78
CA ILE A 283 12.45 -4.10 -14.35
C ILE A 283 13.69 -4.89 -13.87
N ALA A 284 14.81 -4.24 -13.67
CA ALA A 284 15.99 -4.88 -13.07
C ALA A 284 15.69 -5.36 -11.64
N GLU A 285 15.00 -4.56 -10.83
CA GLU A 285 14.55 -4.94 -9.49
C GLU A 285 13.54 -6.09 -9.54
N LEU A 286 12.55 -6.04 -10.43
CA LEU A 286 11.60 -7.15 -10.63
C LEU A 286 12.31 -8.45 -10.97
N LYS A 287 13.29 -8.41 -11.88
CA LYS A 287 14.12 -9.56 -12.25
C LYS A 287 14.92 -10.08 -11.05
N LYS A 288 15.43 -9.19 -10.19
CA LYS A 288 16.14 -9.55 -8.94
C LYS A 288 15.22 -10.27 -7.95
N GLN A 289 13.98 -9.78 -7.76
CA GLN A 289 12.98 -10.42 -6.90
C GLN A 289 12.62 -11.83 -7.41
N TYR A 290 12.35 -11.97 -8.70
CA TYR A 290 12.17 -13.28 -9.33
C TYR A 290 13.39 -14.20 -9.12
N GLN A 291 14.59 -13.68 -9.32
CA GLN A 291 15.82 -14.47 -9.19
C GLN A 291 16.06 -14.94 -7.74
N ALA A 292 15.65 -14.14 -6.75
CA ALA A 292 15.71 -14.55 -5.34
C ALA A 292 14.88 -15.81 -5.08
N SER A 293 13.64 -15.84 -5.59
CA SER A 293 12.78 -17.03 -5.50
C SER A 293 13.37 -18.21 -6.28
N ARG A 294 13.93 -17.97 -7.48
CA ARG A 294 14.55 -19.02 -8.29
C ARG A 294 15.73 -19.68 -7.56
N LEU A 295 16.64 -18.88 -7.01
CA LEU A 295 17.80 -19.37 -6.26
C LEU A 295 17.39 -20.14 -4.99
N ALA A 296 16.33 -19.68 -4.29
CA ALA A 296 15.83 -20.40 -3.14
C ALA A 296 15.28 -21.78 -3.52
N LEU A 297 14.51 -21.88 -4.61
CA LEU A 297 14.03 -23.16 -5.13
C LEU A 297 15.18 -24.07 -5.59
N ASP A 298 16.20 -23.52 -6.25
CA ASP A 298 17.39 -24.27 -6.66
C ASP A 298 18.11 -24.87 -5.45
N SER A 299 18.20 -24.12 -4.35
CA SER A 299 18.87 -24.54 -3.10
C SER A 299 18.22 -25.75 -2.42
N VAL A 300 16.92 -25.98 -2.68
CA VAL A 300 16.17 -27.12 -2.14
C VAL A 300 15.88 -28.21 -3.20
N GLY A 301 16.57 -28.15 -4.34
CA GLY A 301 16.47 -29.15 -5.41
C GLY A 301 15.24 -29.02 -6.32
N LEU A 302 14.52 -27.89 -6.27
CA LEU A 302 13.34 -27.60 -7.07
C LEU A 302 13.62 -26.66 -8.26
N GLY A 303 14.83 -26.71 -8.81
CA GLY A 303 15.29 -25.86 -9.90
C GLY A 303 14.45 -25.93 -11.19
N ARG A 304 13.66 -26.99 -11.37
CA ARG A 304 12.74 -27.14 -12.51
C ARG A 304 11.30 -26.74 -12.24
N MET A 305 10.96 -26.41 -10.99
CA MET A 305 9.60 -25.97 -10.64
C MET A 305 9.30 -24.65 -11.35
N PRO A 306 8.20 -24.57 -12.12
CA PRO A 306 7.85 -23.33 -12.81
C PRO A 306 7.58 -22.18 -11.83
N ILE A 307 7.99 -20.96 -12.17
CA ILE A 307 7.61 -19.74 -11.47
C ILE A 307 6.76 -18.89 -12.40
N VAL A 308 5.61 -18.49 -11.94
CA VAL A 308 4.72 -17.51 -12.57
C VAL A 308 4.73 -16.24 -11.71
N ILE A 309 4.83 -15.07 -12.33
CA ILE A 309 4.51 -13.82 -11.64
C ILE A 309 3.02 -13.61 -11.80
N THR A 310 2.25 -13.83 -10.73
CA THR A 310 0.80 -13.74 -10.74
C THR A 310 0.26 -12.37 -10.39
N GLU A 311 1.14 -11.49 -9.90
CA GLU A 311 0.88 -10.06 -9.80
C GLU A 311 2.15 -9.24 -9.95
N THR A 312 2.10 -8.25 -10.82
CA THR A 312 3.01 -7.12 -10.91
C THR A 312 2.35 -6.00 -11.72
N GLY A 313 2.64 -4.76 -11.39
CA GLY A 313 2.02 -3.63 -12.07
C GLY A 313 2.72 -2.30 -11.77
N TRP A 314 2.21 -1.24 -12.40
CA TRP A 314 2.62 0.13 -12.16
C TRP A 314 1.40 1.03 -12.11
N LYS A 315 1.30 1.91 -11.10
CA LYS A 315 0.16 2.80 -10.96
C LYS A 315 0.16 3.88 -12.05
N ALA A 316 -1.00 4.06 -12.67
CA ALA A 316 -1.24 5.14 -13.61
C ALA A 316 -1.67 6.44 -12.92
N ARG A 317 -2.21 6.32 -11.71
CA ARG A 317 -2.77 7.43 -10.94
C ARG A 317 -2.11 7.50 -9.58
N ILE A 318 -1.80 8.72 -9.14
CA ILE A 318 -1.24 8.96 -7.82
C ILE A 318 -2.34 8.70 -6.79
N THR A 319 -2.05 7.76 -5.89
CA THR A 319 -2.83 7.51 -4.69
C THR A 319 -1.84 7.42 -3.53
N GLY A 320 -1.66 8.52 -2.76
CA GLY A 320 -0.61 8.63 -1.74
C GLY A 320 0.73 9.15 -2.28
N ASP A 321 1.85 8.66 -1.77
CA ASP A 321 3.19 9.26 -1.92
C ASP A 321 3.95 8.91 -3.22
N GLN A 322 3.25 8.63 -4.31
CA GLN A 322 3.86 8.11 -5.54
C GLN A 322 3.94 9.15 -6.68
N ALA A 323 3.97 10.43 -6.33
CA ALA A 323 3.88 11.54 -7.27
C ALA A 323 4.92 11.54 -8.39
N PHE A 324 6.14 11.05 -8.14
CA PHE A 324 7.21 11.00 -9.12
C PHE A 324 7.31 9.64 -9.85
N ARG A 325 6.42 8.71 -9.55
CA ARG A 325 6.42 7.35 -10.06
C ARG A 325 5.12 7.02 -10.78
N ALA A 326 3.97 7.25 -10.15
CA ALA A 326 2.66 6.90 -10.70
C ALA A 326 2.23 7.89 -11.78
N HIS A 327 2.15 7.41 -13.03
CA HIS A 327 1.69 8.18 -14.19
C HIS A 327 1.31 7.23 -15.32
N PRO A 328 0.29 7.53 -16.16
CA PRO A 328 -0.11 6.66 -17.27
C PRO A 328 1.02 6.35 -18.27
N VAL A 329 1.92 7.32 -18.51
CA VAL A 329 3.07 7.11 -19.40
C VAL A 329 4.10 6.16 -18.76
N ASN A 330 4.37 6.32 -17.46
CA ASN A 330 5.27 5.42 -16.73
C ASN A 330 4.68 4.00 -16.65
N GLN A 331 3.36 3.88 -16.47
CA GLN A 331 2.65 2.59 -16.55
C GLN A 331 2.89 1.90 -17.90
N LYS A 332 2.75 2.64 -19.03
CA LYS A 332 3.06 2.11 -20.36
C LYS A 332 4.52 1.68 -20.49
N MET A 333 5.45 2.49 -19.99
CA MET A 333 6.88 2.17 -20.05
C MET A 333 7.21 0.90 -19.26
N TYR A 334 6.60 0.71 -18.09
CA TYR A 334 6.73 -0.51 -17.29
C TYR A 334 6.14 -1.72 -18.03
N PHE A 335 4.91 -1.61 -18.49
CA PHE A 335 4.20 -2.66 -19.21
C PHE A 335 4.97 -3.15 -20.46
N GLN A 336 5.50 -2.22 -21.26
CA GLN A 336 6.28 -2.58 -22.45
C GLN A 336 7.53 -3.39 -22.10
N ARG A 337 8.25 -2.99 -21.05
CA ARG A 337 9.45 -3.72 -20.58
C ARG A 337 9.09 -5.09 -20.00
N LEU A 338 7.97 -5.15 -19.28
CA LEU A 338 7.44 -6.41 -18.75
C LEU A 338 7.12 -7.39 -19.87
N GLU A 339 6.43 -6.94 -20.92
CA GLU A 339 6.10 -7.75 -22.10
C GLU A 339 7.34 -8.19 -22.87
N THR A 340 8.34 -7.32 -22.98
CA THR A 340 9.64 -7.68 -23.56
C THR A 340 10.27 -8.82 -22.77
N TRP A 341 10.36 -8.70 -21.45
CA TRP A 341 10.91 -9.74 -20.60
C TRP A 341 10.10 -11.04 -20.65
N ARG A 342 8.78 -10.97 -20.68
CA ARG A 342 7.92 -12.15 -20.85
C ARG A 342 8.21 -12.89 -22.15
N GLN A 343 8.41 -12.17 -23.24
CA GLN A 343 8.76 -12.76 -24.54
C GLN A 343 10.17 -13.35 -24.54
N GLU A 344 11.16 -12.65 -23.99
CA GLU A 344 12.53 -13.15 -23.82
C GLU A 344 12.56 -14.44 -22.99
N SER A 345 11.80 -14.48 -21.87
CA SER A 345 11.69 -15.64 -21.00
C SER A 345 11.12 -16.86 -21.72
N ARG A 346 10.11 -16.66 -22.57
CA ARG A 346 9.52 -17.74 -23.37
C ARG A 346 10.48 -18.31 -24.41
N VAL A 347 11.31 -17.46 -25.01
CA VAL A 347 12.29 -17.91 -26.03
C VAL A 347 13.49 -18.60 -25.38
N SER A 348 13.99 -18.03 -24.29
CA SER A 348 15.22 -18.53 -23.63
C SER A 348 14.96 -19.70 -22.68
N GLY A 349 13.75 -19.84 -22.16
CA GLY A 349 13.42 -20.71 -21.03
C GLY A 349 13.96 -20.21 -19.68
N ASN A 350 14.58 -19.01 -19.65
CA ASN A 350 15.16 -18.40 -18.45
C ASN A 350 14.29 -17.21 -18.01
N GLY A 351 13.44 -17.41 -17.01
CA GLY A 351 12.55 -16.39 -16.47
C GLY A 351 11.18 -16.97 -16.10
N PRO A 352 10.21 -16.11 -15.76
CA PRO A 352 8.87 -16.55 -15.43
C PRO A 352 8.19 -17.20 -16.64
N VAL A 353 7.46 -18.29 -16.38
CA VAL A 353 6.77 -19.01 -17.47
C VAL A 353 5.53 -18.27 -17.96
N ASN A 354 4.94 -17.41 -17.14
CA ASN A 354 3.97 -16.37 -17.54
C ASN A 354 3.98 -15.23 -16.52
N ILE A 355 3.36 -14.08 -16.89
CA ILE A 355 3.23 -12.89 -16.06
C ILE A 355 1.81 -12.36 -16.19
N PHE A 356 1.13 -12.16 -15.06
CA PHE A 356 -0.16 -11.48 -14.95
C PHE A 356 0.08 -10.03 -14.58
N TYR A 357 -0.38 -9.12 -15.43
CA TYR A 357 -0.36 -7.70 -15.10
C TYR A 357 -1.46 -7.39 -14.07
N PHE A 358 -1.14 -6.63 -13.05
CA PHE A 358 -2.09 -6.12 -12.07
C PHE A 358 -2.37 -4.65 -12.36
N GLU A 359 -3.56 -4.28 -12.85
CA GLU A 359 -4.75 -5.10 -13.08
C GLU A 359 -5.50 -4.65 -14.35
N ALA A 360 -6.57 -5.34 -14.72
CA ALA A 360 -7.36 -5.00 -15.91
C ALA A 360 -8.06 -3.64 -15.77
N PHE A 361 -8.80 -3.44 -14.69
CA PHE A 361 -9.65 -2.27 -14.47
C PHE A 361 -9.42 -1.71 -13.07
N ASP A 362 -9.51 -0.39 -12.92
CA ASP A 362 -9.53 0.23 -11.59
C ASP A 362 -10.71 -0.27 -10.77
N GLU A 363 -10.46 -0.42 -9.48
CA GLU A 363 -11.42 -0.84 -8.48
C GLU A 363 -11.51 0.21 -7.35
N PRO A 364 -12.46 1.16 -7.41
CA PRO A 364 -12.54 2.29 -6.48
C PRO A 364 -12.59 1.92 -4.99
N TRP A 365 -13.10 0.73 -4.67
CA TRP A 365 -13.16 0.22 -3.29
C TRP A 365 -11.78 0.04 -2.64
N LYS A 366 -10.72 -0.05 -3.43
CA LYS A 366 -9.33 -0.15 -2.95
C LYS A 366 -8.79 1.20 -2.43
N LEU A 367 -9.53 2.29 -2.58
CA LEU A 367 -9.19 3.62 -2.07
C LEU A 367 -7.78 4.08 -2.50
N SER A 368 -6.86 4.26 -1.53
CA SER A 368 -5.47 4.67 -1.81
C SER A 368 -4.66 3.63 -2.57
N ASP A 369 -5.12 2.38 -2.61
CA ASP A 369 -4.47 1.32 -3.38
C ASP A 369 -5.07 1.10 -4.77
N ASP A 370 -5.96 1.94 -5.23
CA ASP A 370 -6.50 1.96 -6.60
C ASP A 370 -5.54 2.61 -7.60
N GLY A 371 -5.85 2.52 -8.89
CA GLY A 371 -5.11 3.21 -9.96
C GLY A 371 -4.13 2.35 -10.75
N TRP A 372 -4.22 1.03 -10.63
CA TRP A 372 -3.37 0.07 -11.33
C TRP A 372 -3.90 -0.34 -12.71
N GLY A 373 -5.20 -0.14 -12.97
CA GLY A 373 -5.90 -0.67 -14.12
C GLY A 373 -5.28 -0.28 -15.47
N LEU A 374 -5.32 -1.22 -16.44
CA LEU A 374 -5.11 -0.92 -17.85
C LEU A 374 -6.24 -0.02 -18.39
N PHE A 375 -7.41 -0.13 -17.78
CA PHE A 375 -8.56 0.72 -17.97
C PHE A 375 -8.96 1.36 -16.64
N ASN A 376 -9.55 2.54 -16.69
CA ASN A 376 -10.15 3.12 -15.50
C ASN A 376 -11.48 2.43 -15.13
N LYS A 377 -12.09 2.85 -14.00
CA LYS A 377 -13.37 2.29 -13.53
C LYS A 377 -14.51 2.39 -14.55
N ASP A 378 -14.47 3.36 -15.45
CA ASP A 378 -15.47 3.60 -16.50
C ASP A 378 -15.14 2.89 -17.82
N ARG A 379 -14.18 1.94 -17.79
CA ARG A 379 -13.71 1.13 -18.92
C ARG A 379 -13.12 1.97 -20.06
N LYS A 380 -12.54 3.14 -19.71
CA LYS A 380 -11.75 3.93 -20.65
C LYS A 380 -10.31 3.41 -20.69
N ALA A 381 -9.82 3.17 -21.90
CA ALA A 381 -8.47 2.67 -22.13
C ALA A 381 -7.42 3.72 -21.72
N ARG A 382 -6.52 3.36 -20.83
CA ARG A 382 -5.41 4.19 -20.40
C ARG A 382 -4.30 4.21 -21.44
N TYR A 383 -3.38 5.15 -21.30
CA TYR A 383 -2.27 5.36 -22.22
C TYR A 383 -1.49 4.09 -22.52
N VAL A 384 -1.39 3.17 -21.56
CA VAL A 384 -0.70 1.88 -21.69
C VAL A 384 -1.28 0.98 -22.80
N VAL A 385 -2.59 1.00 -23.01
CA VAL A 385 -3.30 0.15 -23.99
C VAL A 385 -4.11 0.92 -25.02
N GLN A 386 -4.18 2.24 -24.94
CA GLN A 386 -5.09 3.03 -25.79
C GLN A 386 -4.89 2.78 -27.29
N ASN A 387 -3.65 2.51 -27.74
CA ASN A 387 -3.33 2.21 -29.13
C ASN A 387 -3.97 0.91 -29.67
N LEU A 388 -4.50 0.06 -28.79
CA LEU A 388 -5.23 -1.15 -29.14
C LEU A 388 -6.73 -0.91 -29.33
N TYR A 389 -7.21 0.30 -29.04
CA TYR A 389 -8.63 0.63 -28.99
C TYR A 389 -8.97 1.91 -29.75
N PRO A 390 -10.25 2.06 -30.21
CA PRO A 390 -10.72 3.29 -30.81
C PRO A 390 -10.58 4.50 -29.86
N GLN A 391 -10.24 5.67 -30.39
CA GLN A 391 -10.04 6.90 -29.60
C GLN A 391 -11.26 7.30 -28.75
N ALA A 392 -12.46 6.92 -29.17
CA ALA A 392 -13.71 7.19 -28.43
C ALA A 392 -13.73 6.62 -27.00
N ILE A 393 -12.94 5.56 -26.73
CA ILE A 393 -12.85 4.98 -25.40
C ILE A 393 -11.53 5.28 -24.70
N TRP A 394 -10.68 6.17 -25.21
CA TRP A 394 -9.47 6.59 -24.54
C TRP A 394 -9.79 7.45 -23.31
N GLU A 395 -9.07 7.23 -22.19
CA GLU A 395 -9.19 8.04 -20.99
C GLU A 395 -8.65 9.47 -21.23
N ASN A 396 -7.49 9.59 -21.87
CA ASN A 396 -6.87 10.86 -22.17
C ASN A 396 -6.11 10.79 -23.51
N ALA A 397 -6.63 11.50 -24.51
CA ALA A 397 -6.04 11.55 -25.85
C ALA A 397 -4.88 12.55 -26.00
N SER A 398 -4.60 13.39 -24.99
CA SER A 398 -3.57 14.43 -25.06
C SER A 398 -2.20 14.01 -24.54
N LEU A 399 -2.10 12.83 -23.89
CA LEU A 399 -0.83 12.33 -23.36
C LEU A 399 0.14 11.94 -24.47
N THR A 400 1.41 12.19 -24.20
CA THR A 400 2.55 11.81 -25.04
C THR A 400 3.63 11.14 -24.19
N ASP A 401 4.59 10.45 -24.79
CA ASP A 401 5.70 9.85 -24.06
C ASP A 401 6.58 10.89 -23.34
N ALA A 402 6.50 12.17 -23.73
CA ALA A 402 7.20 13.26 -23.05
C ALA A 402 6.60 13.64 -21.68
N ASP A 403 5.40 13.18 -21.38
CA ASP A 403 4.72 13.43 -20.10
C ASP A 403 5.13 12.45 -18.99
N ALA A 404 6.09 11.56 -19.24
CA ALA A 404 6.63 10.65 -18.23
C ALA A 404 7.15 11.42 -17.01
N VAL A 405 6.78 10.95 -15.82
CA VAL A 405 7.25 11.55 -14.57
C VAL A 405 8.57 10.90 -14.10
N TYR A 406 9.36 11.69 -13.37
CA TYR A 406 10.63 11.29 -12.79
C TYR A 406 10.89 12.09 -11.52
N PHE A 407 11.79 11.62 -10.68
CA PHE A 407 12.12 12.32 -9.45
C PHE A 407 12.87 13.64 -9.74
N VAL A 408 12.41 14.70 -9.08
CA VAL A 408 13.05 16.01 -9.06
C VAL A 408 13.41 16.32 -7.60
N PRO A 409 14.70 16.55 -7.29
CA PRO A 409 15.11 16.92 -5.94
C PRO A 409 14.37 18.16 -5.43
N PRO A 410 14.12 18.25 -4.13
CA PRO A 410 13.44 19.40 -3.55
C PRO A 410 14.27 20.67 -3.76
N THR A 411 13.57 21.77 -4.05
CA THR A 411 14.21 23.08 -4.16
C THR A 411 14.41 23.67 -2.78
N ILE A 412 15.64 24.12 -2.47
CA ILE A 412 15.93 24.89 -1.27
C ILE A 412 15.47 26.31 -1.52
N ASN A 413 14.46 26.75 -0.77
CA ASN A 413 13.96 28.11 -0.81
C ASN A 413 14.94 29.09 -0.13
N PRO A 414 14.87 30.40 -0.43
CA PRO A 414 15.56 31.41 0.37
C PRO A 414 15.19 31.29 1.86
N ASP A 415 16.09 31.75 2.73
CA ASP A 415 15.85 31.82 4.15
C ASP A 415 14.55 32.58 4.46
N PHE A 416 13.76 32.07 5.38
CA PHE A 416 12.58 32.79 5.83
C PHE A 416 12.95 34.13 6.44
N ALA A 417 12.44 35.23 5.89
CA ALA A 417 12.88 36.59 6.20
C ALA A 417 12.34 37.14 7.53
N GLY A 418 11.33 36.48 8.16
CA GLY A 418 10.72 36.94 9.40
C GLY A 418 11.62 36.71 10.62
N ASN A 419 11.43 37.51 11.67
CA ASN A 419 12.13 37.35 12.94
C ASN A 419 11.64 36.10 13.72
N ALA A 420 10.44 35.67 13.51
CA ALA A 420 9.87 34.42 14.03
C ALA A 420 9.03 33.73 12.93
N PHE A 421 8.99 32.42 12.95
CA PHE A 421 8.09 31.60 12.13
C PHE A 421 6.97 31.12 13.07
N THR A 422 5.90 31.91 13.16
CA THR A 422 4.83 31.73 14.15
C THR A 422 3.68 30.92 13.58
N LEU A 423 3.40 29.78 14.21
CA LEU A 423 2.32 28.86 13.83
C LEU A 423 1.03 29.14 14.60
N TYR A 424 1.14 29.51 15.87
CA TYR A 424 0.00 29.81 16.74
C TYR A 424 0.37 30.93 17.74
N SER A 425 -0.42 31.97 17.80
CA SER A 425 -0.33 33.07 18.75
C SER A 425 -1.52 34.00 18.50
N ASP A 426 -2.07 34.61 19.56
CA ASP A 426 -3.03 35.70 19.45
C ASP A 426 -2.46 37.02 20.02
N ALA A 427 -1.14 37.09 20.22
CA ALA A 427 -0.49 38.33 20.60
C ALA A 427 -0.75 39.46 19.59
N ALA A 428 -0.95 40.66 20.08
CA ALA A 428 -1.18 41.85 19.24
C ALA A 428 -0.02 42.03 18.24
N GLY A 429 -0.33 41.96 16.94
CA GLY A 429 0.68 42.10 15.87
C GLY A 429 1.46 40.82 15.55
N ALA A 430 1.09 39.67 16.10
CA ALA A 430 1.69 38.39 15.71
C ALA A 430 1.46 38.11 14.21
N ALA A 431 2.54 37.90 13.48
CA ALA A 431 2.50 37.52 12.07
C ALA A 431 2.45 36.00 11.96
N LEU A 432 1.23 35.43 11.88
CA LEU A 432 1.07 34.00 11.68
C LEU A 432 1.47 33.61 10.26
N VAL A 433 2.16 32.48 10.14
CA VAL A 433 2.48 31.91 8.82
C VAL A 433 1.23 31.25 8.24
N ALA A 434 0.98 31.52 6.97
CA ALA A 434 -0.12 30.89 6.23
C ALA A 434 0.30 29.53 5.65
N GLY A 435 -0.67 28.72 5.24
CA GLY A 435 -0.42 27.50 4.48
C GLY A 435 -0.20 26.25 5.33
N TYR A 436 -0.53 26.29 6.61
CA TYR A 436 -0.50 25.12 7.49
C TYR A 436 -1.87 24.85 8.11
N ASN A 437 -2.21 23.58 8.22
CA ASN A 437 -3.38 23.10 8.96
C ASN A 437 -2.92 22.30 10.18
N LEU A 438 -3.66 22.44 11.27
CA LEU A 438 -3.50 21.56 12.41
C LEU A 438 -4.25 20.24 12.14
N ASP A 439 -3.56 19.12 12.22
CA ASP A 439 -4.10 17.80 11.89
C ASP A 439 -3.64 16.76 12.91
N ALA A 440 -4.24 15.57 12.87
CA ALA A 440 -3.81 14.44 13.68
C ALA A 440 -2.51 13.85 13.13
N PHE A 441 -1.63 13.46 14.04
CA PHE A 441 -0.44 12.71 13.68
C PHE A 441 -0.85 11.29 13.24
N ASP A 442 -0.34 10.84 12.10
CA ASP A 442 -0.77 9.59 11.47
C ASP A 442 -0.65 8.36 12.40
N GLY A 443 -1.75 7.59 12.46
CA GLY A 443 -1.86 6.42 13.32
C GLY A 443 -2.08 6.73 14.81
N PHE A 444 -2.19 8.02 15.19
CA PHE A 444 -2.50 8.45 16.55
C PHE A 444 -3.89 9.08 16.62
N THR A 445 -4.50 9.01 17.81
CA THR A 445 -5.82 9.60 18.02
C THR A 445 -5.73 11.13 18.02
N ALA A 446 -6.57 11.78 17.22
CA ALA A 446 -6.72 13.22 17.27
C ALA A 446 -7.30 13.66 18.62
N PRO A 447 -6.73 14.69 19.29
CA PRO A 447 -7.34 15.29 20.46
C PRO A 447 -8.72 15.88 20.14
N ARG A 448 -9.64 15.86 21.10
CA ARG A 448 -11.02 16.27 20.86
C ARG A 448 -11.22 17.77 20.89
N ASN A 449 -10.64 18.54 21.75
CA ASN A 449 -10.79 19.99 21.84
C ASN A 449 -9.48 20.65 21.48
N LEU A 450 -9.44 21.39 20.40
CA LEU A 450 -8.24 22.03 19.85
C LEU A 450 -8.16 23.53 20.17
N ALA A 451 -9.28 24.16 20.53
CA ALA A 451 -9.31 25.56 20.92
C ALA A 451 -10.20 25.74 22.15
N ASP A 452 -9.74 26.53 23.08
CA ASP A 452 -10.49 26.85 24.29
C ASP A 452 -10.16 28.27 24.75
N THR A 453 -11.18 29.02 25.11
CA THR A 453 -11.06 30.37 25.62
C THR A 453 -11.18 30.46 27.13
N THR A 454 -11.36 29.34 27.83
CA THR A 454 -11.62 29.30 29.27
C THR A 454 -10.38 29.46 30.13
N ILE A 455 -9.20 29.23 29.54
CA ILE A 455 -7.90 29.42 30.21
C ILE A 455 -7.25 30.66 29.64
N SER A 456 -6.84 31.58 30.51
CA SER A 456 -6.14 32.80 30.12
C SER A 456 -4.87 32.42 29.31
N ALA A 457 -4.56 33.28 28.36
CA ALA A 457 -3.37 33.18 27.53
C ALA A 457 -2.07 33.04 28.33
N ALA A 458 -1.04 32.58 27.66
CA ALA A 458 0.31 32.57 28.20
C ALA A 458 0.81 34.00 28.44
N PRO A 459 1.76 34.20 29.36
CA PRO A 459 2.31 35.51 29.65
C PRO A 459 2.86 36.20 28.39
N GLY A 460 2.20 37.31 28.01
CA GLY A 460 2.62 38.10 26.84
C GLY A 460 2.09 37.60 25.48
N ASP A 461 1.19 36.64 25.45
CA ASP A 461 0.61 36.13 24.21
C ASP A 461 -0.93 36.22 24.23
N GLY A 462 -1.49 37.37 23.89
CA GLY A 462 -2.89 37.63 23.67
C GLY A 462 -3.85 37.34 24.84
N ASN A 463 -5.02 36.75 24.53
CA ASN A 463 -6.12 36.52 25.48
C ASN A 463 -6.60 35.05 25.50
N VAL A 464 -6.18 34.22 24.57
CA VAL A 464 -6.64 32.82 24.45
C VAL A 464 -5.47 31.88 24.28
N SER A 465 -5.68 30.61 24.56
CA SER A 465 -4.73 29.54 24.30
C SER A 465 -5.41 28.35 23.66
N MET A 466 -4.68 27.53 22.93
CA MET A 466 -5.18 26.28 22.38
C MET A 466 -5.22 25.21 23.47
N ARG A 467 -6.39 24.58 23.67
CA ARG A 467 -6.54 23.46 24.56
C ARG A 467 -6.53 22.15 23.79
N ILE A 468 -5.63 21.26 24.17
CA ILE A 468 -5.54 19.90 23.69
C ILE A 468 -6.09 19.00 24.80
N THR A 469 -7.20 18.29 24.53
CA THR A 469 -7.69 17.25 25.44
C THR A 469 -7.39 15.90 24.81
N PRO A 470 -6.37 15.18 25.30
CA PRO A 470 -6.01 13.88 24.77
C PRO A 470 -7.19 12.90 24.79
N ALA A 471 -7.32 12.13 23.72
CA ALA A 471 -8.27 11.02 23.63
C ALA A 471 -7.49 9.78 23.16
N PRO A 472 -6.50 9.32 23.96
CA PRO A 472 -5.56 8.31 23.52
C PRO A 472 -6.25 6.97 23.30
N ALA A 473 -5.82 6.28 22.24
CA ALA A 473 -6.17 4.90 21.95
C ALA A 473 -4.93 4.19 21.38
N GLY A 474 -4.76 2.92 21.69
CA GLY A 474 -3.65 2.13 21.16
C GLY A 474 -2.28 2.71 21.54
N TYR A 475 -1.61 3.37 20.62
CA TYR A 475 -0.24 3.83 20.78
C TYR A 475 -0.07 5.25 21.35
N GLY A 476 -1.17 5.99 21.58
CA GLY A 476 -1.12 7.33 22.13
C GLY A 476 -1.94 8.35 21.32
N TRP A 477 -1.52 9.61 21.40
CA TRP A 477 -2.13 10.72 20.67
C TRP A 477 -1.04 11.61 20.05
N GLY A 478 -1.41 12.39 19.02
CA GLY A 478 -0.48 13.33 18.40
C GLY A 478 -1.16 14.33 17.47
N LEU A 479 -0.58 15.52 17.41
CA LEU A 479 -0.93 16.61 16.50
C LEU A 479 0.29 17.10 15.75
N LEU A 480 0.08 17.66 14.57
CA LEU A 480 1.10 18.31 13.77
C LEU A 480 0.53 19.52 13.03
N TYR A 481 1.41 20.47 12.73
CA TYR A 481 1.14 21.46 11.70
C TYR A 481 1.56 20.89 10.34
N ASN A 482 0.57 20.59 9.50
CA ASN A 482 0.75 19.97 8.20
C ASN A 482 0.62 21.03 7.09
N PRO A 483 1.53 21.07 6.10
CA PRO A 483 1.38 21.99 4.98
C PRO A 483 0.09 21.71 4.22
N GLN A 484 -0.62 22.75 3.81
CA GLN A 484 -1.78 22.62 2.93
C GLN A 484 -1.37 22.00 1.60
N THR A 485 -2.32 21.38 0.89
CA THR A 485 -2.08 20.76 -0.42
C THR A 485 -1.36 21.75 -1.35
N GLY A 486 -0.21 21.35 -1.87
CA GLY A 486 0.64 22.22 -2.69
C GLY A 486 1.60 23.12 -1.91
N GLY A 487 1.66 22.99 -0.57
CA GLY A 487 2.65 23.69 0.26
C GLY A 487 4.09 23.31 -0.10
N THR A 488 4.98 24.28 0.01
CA THR A 488 6.43 24.10 -0.24
C THR A 488 7.17 23.95 1.08
N THR A 489 8.32 23.29 1.04
CA THR A 489 9.25 23.28 2.19
C THR A 489 9.64 24.71 2.59
N GLN A 490 9.92 24.91 3.87
CA GLN A 490 10.43 26.19 4.39
C GLN A 490 11.91 26.08 4.74
N ASN A 491 12.67 27.12 4.41
CA ASN A 491 14.04 27.22 4.88
C ASN A 491 14.06 27.99 6.22
N LEU A 492 14.17 27.22 7.29
CA LEU A 492 14.23 27.73 8.68
C LEU A 492 15.63 27.49 9.30
N SER A 493 16.65 27.29 8.49
CA SER A 493 18.00 26.94 8.95
C SER A 493 18.70 28.07 9.76
N THR A 494 18.22 29.30 9.63
CA THR A 494 18.73 30.46 10.37
C THR A 494 18.08 30.66 11.76
N PHE A 495 17.09 29.82 12.11
CA PHE A 495 16.50 29.84 13.45
C PHE A 495 17.33 29.01 14.44
N ALA A 496 17.14 29.28 15.72
CA ALA A 496 17.91 28.63 16.80
C ALA A 496 17.09 27.57 17.54
N ALA A 497 15.78 27.79 17.71
CA ALA A 497 14.94 26.94 18.54
C ALA A 497 13.48 26.88 18.06
N VAL A 498 12.80 25.79 18.42
CA VAL A 498 11.33 25.66 18.40
C VAL A 498 10.82 25.97 19.80
N GLY A 499 9.89 26.89 19.92
CA GLY A 499 9.37 27.34 21.20
C GLY A 499 7.85 27.26 21.29
N LEU A 500 7.34 27.07 22.50
CA LEU A 500 5.92 27.17 22.86
C LEU A 500 5.77 27.53 24.33
N TRP A 501 4.61 28.10 24.69
CA TRP A 501 4.14 28.11 26.05
C TRP A 501 3.27 26.88 26.31
N ILE A 502 3.38 26.29 27.50
CA ILE A 502 2.57 25.16 27.91
C ILE A 502 2.12 25.30 29.35
N ASN A 503 0.83 24.97 29.61
CA ASN A 503 0.25 24.85 30.94
C ASN A 503 -0.44 23.49 31.04
N THR A 504 0.04 22.65 31.94
CA THR A 504 -0.49 21.29 32.10
C THR A 504 -0.06 20.66 33.42
N THR A 505 -0.81 19.65 33.85
CA THR A 505 -0.38 18.65 34.85
C THR A 505 -0.23 17.26 34.22
N TYR A 506 -0.02 17.19 32.90
CA TYR A 506 0.13 15.93 32.17
C TYR A 506 1.29 15.11 32.72
N PRO A 507 1.07 13.84 33.10
CA PRO A 507 2.09 13.05 33.80
C PRO A 507 3.19 12.57 32.86
N GLY A 508 4.44 12.61 33.35
CA GLY A 508 5.61 12.11 32.62
C GLY A 508 6.01 12.96 31.42
N LYS A 509 6.57 12.32 30.41
CA LYS A 509 7.11 12.97 29.23
C LYS A 509 6.06 13.16 28.13
N ILE A 510 6.25 14.20 27.33
CA ILE A 510 5.64 14.40 26.02
C ILE A 510 6.73 14.51 24.95
N GLU A 511 6.35 14.56 23.70
CA GLU A 511 7.27 14.70 22.58
C GLU A 511 6.95 15.95 21.79
N VAL A 512 7.97 16.71 21.44
CA VAL A 512 7.90 17.80 20.45
C VAL A 512 8.73 17.39 19.25
N GLY A 513 8.17 17.51 18.05
CA GLY A 513 8.79 17.02 16.83
C GLY A 513 8.84 18.04 15.71
N VAL A 514 9.68 17.74 14.73
CA VAL A 514 9.75 18.43 13.43
C VAL A 514 10.03 17.41 12.34
N SER A 515 9.60 17.69 11.10
CA SER A 515 10.03 16.91 9.94
C SER A 515 10.60 17.78 8.83
N THR A 516 11.53 17.19 8.09
CA THR A 516 12.18 17.81 6.94
C THR A 516 12.24 16.82 5.79
N LEU A 517 12.60 17.29 4.59
CA LEU A 517 13.23 16.44 3.59
C LEU A 517 14.75 16.51 3.74
N ASP A 518 15.47 15.47 3.29
CA ASP A 518 16.87 15.60 2.96
C ASP A 518 17.06 16.10 1.51
N VAL A 519 18.29 16.33 1.07
CA VAL A 519 18.58 16.82 -0.30
C VAL A 519 18.15 15.85 -1.39
N ASP A 520 18.00 14.57 -1.06
CA ASP A 520 17.51 13.53 -1.96
C ASP A 520 15.99 13.35 -1.89
N GLY A 521 15.29 14.23 -1.13
CA GLY A 521 13.84 14.23 -0.97
C GLY A 521 13.31 13.10 -0.10
N ASN A 522 14.14 12.45 0.72
CA ASN A 522 13.65 11.49 1.69
C ASN A 522 13.14 12.23 2.93
N GLY A 523 12.02 11.76 3.49
CA GLY A 523 11.49 12.28 4.74
C GLY A 523 12.42 11.98 5.91
N GLN A 524 12.65 13.00 6.72
CA GLN A 524 13.42 12.94 7.97
C GLN A 524 12.56 13.52 9.08
N GLU A 525 12.50 12.85 10.22
CA GLU A 525 11.79 13.36 11.40
C GLU A 525 12.61 13.21 12.67
N ALA A 526 12.36 14.06 13.62
CA ALA A 526 12.89 13.92 14.97
C ALA A 526 11.86 14.36 16.01
N PHE A 527 11.78 13.59 17.09
CA PHE A 527 10.95 13.88 18.24
C PHE A 527 11.82 13.92 19.49
N VAL A 528 11.88 15.11 20.09
CA VAL A 528 12.58 15.34 21.36
C VAL A 528 11.61 15.05 22.50
N GLN A 529 11.93 14.06 23.34
CA GLN A 529 11.17 13.78 24.55
C GLN A 529 11.50 14.82 25.63
N ILE A 530 10.47 15.45 26.20
CA ILE A 530 10.64 16.45 27.26
C ILE A 530 9.83 16.04 28.50
N GLY A 531 10.52 16.01 29.63
CA GLY A 531 9.96 15.80 30.97
C GLY A 531 10.13 17.05 31.82
N ASN A 532 9.58 17.03 33.02
CA ASN A 532 9.64 18.17 33.94
C ASN A 532 11.08 18.66 34.16
N GLY A 533 11.34 19.92 33.81
CA GLY A 533 12.67 20.58 33.86
C GLY A 533 13.41 20.60 32.52
N ASP A 534 13.04 19.75 31.54
CA ASP A 534 13.74 19.71 30.25
C ASP A 534 13.32 20.91 29.39
N TYR A 535 14.27 21.66 28.87
CA TYR A 535 14.07 22.82 27.98
C TYR A 535 13.03 23.84 28.47
N GLY A 536 12.85 23.94 29.82
CA GLY A 536 11.88 24.81 30.45
C GLY A 536 10.45 24.22 30.56
N TYR A 537 10.23 22.99 30.13
CA TYR A 537 8.95 22.31 30.32
C TYR A 537 8.64 22.07 31.80
N CYS A 538 7.40 22.31 32.18
CA CYS A 538 6.90 21.91 33.51
C CYS A 538 5.49 21.32 33.41
N ASN A 539 5.16 20.42 34.32
CA ASN A 539 3.83 19.81 34.46
C ASN A 539 3.18 20.12 35.81
N THR A 540 3.39 21.34 36.28
CA THR A 540 2.89 21.81 37.60
C THR A 540 1.53 22.51 37.54
N GLY A 541 0.96 22.69 36.36
CA GLY A 541 -0.24 23.50 36.12
C GLY A 541 0.04 25.01 35.99
N ALA A 542 1.31 25.42 36.05
CA ALA A 542 1.71 26.78 35.71
C ALA A 542 2.04 26.93 34.23
N TRP A 543 2.02 28.14 33.68
CA TRP A 543 2.56 28.43 32.37
C TRP A 543 4.08 28.35 32.38
N CYS A 544 4.65 27.53 31.49
CA CYS A 544 6.06 27.35 31.31
C CYS A 544 6.46 27.63 29.85
N ARG A 545 7.55 28.36 29.68
CA ARG A 545 8.13 28.62 28.35
C ARG A 545 9.08 27.47 28.01
N VAL A 546 8.70 26.69 27.01
CA VAL A 546 9.54 25.65 26.42
C VAL A 546 10.33 26.26 25.25
N SER A 547 11.64 25.95 25.17
CA SER A 547 12.49 26.34 24.03
C SER A 547 13.48 25.22 23.74
N ILE A 548 13.26 24.50 22.65
CA ILE A 548 14.05 23.33 22.25
C ILE A 548 15.02 23.76 21.14
N PRO A 549 16.34 23.75 21.40
CA PRO A 549 17.33 24.11 20.39
C PRO A 549 17.26 23.16 19.18
N LEU A 550 17.45 23.67 17.98
CA LEU A 550 17.49 22.84 16.77
C LEU A 550 18.52 21.72 16.85
N GLN A 551 19.61 21.96 17.59
CA GLN A 551 20.64 20.95 17.86
C GLN A 551 20.09 19.72 18.62
N ALA A 552 19.06 19.88 19.45
CA ALA A 552 18.43 18.76 20.14
C ALA A 552 17.69 17.82 19.17
N PHE A 553 17.03 18.38 18.16
CA PHE A 553 16.43 17.58 17.08
C PHE A 553 17.50 16.90 16.22
N LYS A 554 18.58 17.59 15.89
CA LYS A 554 19.74 17.03 15.17
C LYS A 554 20.41 15.90 15.95
N ALA A 555 20.43 15.97 17.28
CA ALA A 555 20.97 14.89 18.12
C ALA A 555 20.10 13.62 18.07
N VAL A 556 18.78 13.76 17.87
CA VAL A 556 17.86 12.62 17.67
C VAL A 556 18.00 12.07 16.24
N ASN A 557 18.00 12.94 15.23
CA ASN A 557 18.18 12.55 13.83
C ASN A 557 19.15 13.52 13.11
N PRO A 558 20.41 13.13 12.89
CA PRO A 558 21.38 13.94 12.15
C PRO A 558 20.99 14.22 10.69
N GLY A 559 20.11 13.41 10.10
CA GLY A 559 19.63 13.54 8.72
C GLY A 559 18.69 14.72 8.48
N LEU A 560 18.14 15.36 9.51
CA LEU A 560 17.30 16.55 9.33
C LEU A 560 18.01 17.64 8.52
N ASP A 561 17.31 18.28 7.61
CA ASP A 561 17.78 19.48 6.91
C ASP A 561 16.79 20.64 7.09
N PHE A 562 17.11 21.56 8.00
CA PHE A 562 16.23 22.70 8.31
C PHE A 562 16.08 23.72 7.17
N ARG A 563 16.78 23.52 6.03
CA ARG A 563 16.50 24.25 4.79
C ARG A 563 15.26 23.70 4.06
N LEU A 564 14.78 22.53 4.47
CA LEU A 564 13.71 21.76 3.82
C LEU A 564 12.66 21.30 4.83
N VAL A 565 12.23 22.19 5.73
CA VAL A 565 11.22 21.87 6.77
C VAL A 565 9.85 21.65 6.13
N VAL A 566 9.25 20.50 6.41
CA VAL A 566 7.91 20.12 5.94
C VAL A 566 6.88 20.37 7.05
N ASN A 567 6.96 19.63 8.14
CA ASN A 567 6.11 19.85 9.30
C ASN A 567 6.93 20.58 10.38
N PRO A 568 6.64 21.85 10.58
CA PRO A 568 7.47 22.68 11.49
C PRO A 568 7.20 22.41 12.96
N PHE A 569 6.13 21.65 13.29
CA PHE A 569 5.79 21.36 14.68
C PHE A 569 4.94 20.12 14.81
N TYR A 570 5.31 19.25 15.74
CA TYR A 570 4.51 18.17 16.30
C TYR A 570 4.45 18.29 17.81
N ILE A 571 3.35 17.84 18.40
CA ILE A 571 3.25 17.53 19.82
C ILE A 571 2.51 16.19 19.98
N ALA A 572 3.08 15.29 20.78
CA ALA A 572 2.56 13.94 20.88
C ALA A 572 2.86 13.29 22.22
N ASP A 573 2.16 12.22 22.51
CA ASP A 573 2.58 11.16 23.43
C ASP A 573 2.42 9.81 22.74
N ARG A 574 3.51 9.33 22.15
CA ARG A 574 3.62 8.00 21.55
C ARG A 574 4.11 7.05 22.65
N TYR A 575 3.23 6.38 23.34
CA TYR A 575 3.52 5.59 24.54
C TYR A 575 4.76 4.69 24.42
N SER A 576 4.98 4.11 23.25
CA SER A 576 6.16 3.28 22.97
C SER A 576 7.50 4.02 23.05
N PHE A 577 7.49 5.36 22.97
CA PHE A 577 8.69 6.21 23.03
C PHE A 577 8.82 6.91 24.38
N THR A 578 7.72 7.26 25.02
CA THR A 578 7.74 7.96 26.30
C THR A 578 7.79 7.03 27.51
N GLY A 579 7.71 5.71 27.29
CA GLY A 579 7.73 4.70 28.34
C GLY A 579 6.39 4.49 29.06
N LYS A 580 5.31 5.10 28.56
CA LYS A 580 3.96 4.85 29.06
C LYS A 580 3.37 3.59 28.45
N ALA A 581 2.45 2.95 29.17
CA ALA A 581 1.78 1.75 28.67
C ALA A 581 0.87 2.08 27.48
N SER A 582 0.96 1.31 26.40
CA SER A 582 0.03 1.38 25.29
C SER A 582 -1.41 1.19 25.78
N GLY A 583 -2.34 2.00 25.26
CA GLY A 583 -3.73 1.98 25.71
C GLY A 583 -4.00 2.73 27.03
N SER A 584 -2.99 3.39 27.60
CA SER A 584 -3.17 4.24 28.79
C SER A 584 -4.24 5.30 28.55
N ASN A 585 -5.14 5.48 29.50
CA ASN A 585 -6.24 6.44 29.40
C ASN A 585 -5.90 7.79 30.06
N ILE A 586 -4.80 8.42 29.64
CA ILE A 586 -4.38 9.73 30.15
C ILE A 586 -5.15 10.82 29.41
N ARG A 587 -6.01 11.53 30.11
CA ARG A 587 -6.89 12.57 29.54
C ARG A 587 -6.66 13.94 30.15
N VAL A 588 -5.50 14.15 30.75
CA VAL A 588 -5.12 15.45 31.33
C VAL A 588 -4.93 16.45 30.21
N PRO A 589 -5.62 17.59 30.21
CA PRO A 589 -5.47 18.60 29.17
C PRO A 589 -4.10 19.26 29.17
N LEU A 590 -3.68 19.68 27.97
CA LEU A 590 -2.56 20.60 27.77
C LEU A 590 -3.13 21.89 27.17
N ASN A 591 -2.74 23.04 27.73
CA ASN A 591 -3.00 24.33 27.11
C ASN A 591 -1.68 24.80 26.53
N ILE A 592 -1.66 25.17 25.26
CA ILE A 592 -0.46 25.60 24.55
C ILE A 592 -0.69 26.93 23.87
N ASP A 593 0.38 27.71 23.75
CA ASP A 593 0.32 29.05 23.18
C ASP A 593 1.70 29.43 22.58
N GLY A 594 1.75 30.49 21.78
CA GLY A 594 2.99 31.06 21.26
C GLY A 594 3.89 30.04 20.57
N ILE A 595 3.33 29.19 19.68
CA ILE A 595 4.11 28.18 18.95
C ILE A 595 4.88 28.87 17.83
N ALA A 596 6.20 28.90 17.93
CA ALA A 596 7.04 29.56 16.94
C ALA A 596 8.46 28.99 16.89
N TRP A 597 9.08 29.10 15.72
CA TRP A 597 10.53 29.04 15.59
C TRP A 597 11.11 30.42 15.89
N THR A 598 12.18 30.48 16.66
CA THR A 598 12.84 31.73 17.12
C THR A 598 14.32 31.71 16.79
N ARG A 599 14.87 32.91 16.53
CA ARG A 599 16.29 33.11 16.25
C ARG A 599 17.13 33.16 17.53
#